data_feafb3195e0378760d8f9b7774eef63d
#
_entry.id   feafb3195e0378760d8f9b7774eef63d
#
_cell.length_a   1.000
_cell.length_b   1.000
_cell.length_c   1.000
_cell.angle_alpha   90.00
_cell.angle_beta   90.00
_cell.angle_gamma   90.00
#
_symmetry.space_group_name_H-M   'P 1'
#
loop_
_entity.id
_entity.type
_entity.pdbx_description
1 polymer ?
#
loop_
_entity_poly.entity_id
_entity_poly.type
_entity_poly.pdbx_seq_one_letter_code
_entity_poly.pdbx_strand_id
1 'polypeptide(L)'
;AGSFWAKDPNITALVSTDVINTDSILHISAVIFAFVFCLCLQGWIDLLLKQAGKTQQKSTALLKGVMSLLLICLLVPLIGELLLILMKLQMLELTKLRLSFVAKSGEITRWLNYICAALLFVVLAIFYGKIHLSRKQQVNATQEPIEKRQKLAALRTSSRLLGWGYLAVAIIFATQLYWEQIASRPPQLSEAIPLTLDEKQQVHIPIEQVKDGKLHRFVWIADDGKAVRFFVINRQPDKLSLAAVFDACLLCGDQGYVMEGNQVVCVGCGVHMFIPSIGKPGGCNPVPIEDWQQTETEILINRTSLEEGLNLFSTIVEIDVKDPISGAQMKNTKTEHKYNYEGKTYFF
;
A
#
# COMPACT_ATOMS: atom_id res chain seq x y z
N ALA A 1 -7.29 -8.19 -14.60
CA ALA A 1 -7.28 -9.49 -13.89
C ALA A 1 -5.91 -10.16 -13.98
N GLY A 2 -5.38 -10.41 -15.20
CA GLY A 2 -4.07 -11.07 -15.36
C GLY A 2 -2.90 -10.31 -14.72
N SER A 3 -2.88 -8.99 -14.81
CA SER A 3 -1.84 -8.15 -14.18
C SER A 3 -1.91 -8.17 -12.66
N PHE A 4 -3.11 -8.21 -12.11
CA PHE A 4 -3.34 -8.36 -10.68
C PHE A 4 -2.77 -9.70 -10.18
N TRP A 5 -3.08 -10.80 -10.84
CA TRP A 5 -2.57 -12.14 -10.51
C TRP A 5 -1.04 -12.24 -10.62
N ALA A 6 -0.43 -11.54 -11.57
CA ALA A 6 1.02 -11.50 -11.73
C ALA A 6 1.73 -10.69 -10.64
N LYS A 7 1.04 -9.75 -9.99
CA LYS A 7 1.60 -8.88 -8.95
C LYS A 7 1.40 -9.41 -7.54
N ASP A 8 0.38 -10.22 -7.30
CA ASP A 8 0.08 -10.71 -5.97
C ASP A 8 0.94 -11.96 -5.64
N PRO A 9 1.95 -11.83 -4.77
CA PRO A 9 2.79 -12.97 -4.38
C PRO A 9 2.01 -14.03 -3.60
N ASN A 10 0.86 -13.69 -3.01
CA ASN A 10 0.06 -14.61 -2.20
C ASN A 10 -0.82 -15.54 -3.04
N ILE A 11 -1.09 -15.20 -4.30
CA ILE A 11 -1.84 -16.09 -5.22
C ILE A 11 -1.02 -17.32 -5.61
N THR A 12 0.30 -17.21 -5.64
CA THR A 12 1.21 -18.35 -5.91
C THR A 12 1.46 -19.21 -4.68
N ALA A 13 1.18 -18.71 -3.49
CA ALA A 13 1.32 -19.42 -2.22
C ALA A 13 -0.03 -19.99 -1.74
N LEU A 14 -0.74 -20.74 -2.59
CA LEU A 14 -1.89 -21.59 -2.20
C LEU A 14 -1.44 -22.76 -1.30
N VAL A 15 -0.65 -22.47 -0.28
CA VAL A 15 -0.25 -23.42 0.76
C VAL A 15 -0.82 -22.95 2.09
N SER A 16 -2.02 -22.42 2.10
CA SER A 16 -2.75 -22.28 3.35
C SER A 16 -3.58 -23.54 3.56
N THR A 17 -3.43 -24.11 4.72
CA THR A 17 -4.26 -25.21 5.24
C THR A 17 -5.71 -24.79 5.50
N ASP A 18 -6.02 -23.52 5.32
CA ASP A 18 -7.37 -23.00 5.43
C ASP A 18 -8.17 -23.31 4.17
N VAL A 19 -9.24 -24.05 4.33
CA VAL A 19 -10.16 -24.51 3.26
C VAL A 19 -10.80 -23.34 2.49
N ILE A 20 -10.83 -22.15 3.08
CA ILE A 20 -11.35 -20.92 2.48
C ILE A 20 -10.38 -19.77 2.72
N ASN A 21 -9.64 -19.38 1.69
CA ASN A 21 -8.80 -18.17 1.75
C ASN A 21 -9.69 -16.93 1.48
N THR A 22 -10.03 -16.22 2.54
CA THR A 22 -10.89 -15.02 2.51
C THR A 22 -10.31 -13.94 1.60
N ASP A 23 -8.99 -13.75 1.59
CA ASP A 23 -8.32 -12.76 0.76
C ASP A 23 -8.44 -13.09 -0.72
N SER A 24 -8.31 -14.36 -1.09
CA SER A 24 -8.51 -14.80 -2.48
C SER A 24 -9.94 -14.54 -2.95
N ILE A 25 -10.94 -14.79 -2.09
CA ILE A 25 -12.36 -14.52 -2.40
C ILE A 25 -12.59 -13.02 -2.58
N LEU A 26 -12.06 -12.18 -1.70
CA LEU A 26 -12.17 -10.73 -1.81
C LEU A 26 -11.53 -10.21 -3.11
N HIS A 27 -10.35 -10.70 -3.45
CA HIS A 27 -9.66 -10.31 -4.67
C HIS A 27 -10.41 -10.75 -5.93
N ILE A 28 -10.91 -11.97 -5.99
CA ILE A 28 -11.70 -12.48 -7.13
C ILE A 28 -12.99 -11.67 -7.24
N SER A 29 -13.69 -11.43 -6.14
CA SER A 29 -14.93 -10.64 -6.15
C SER A 29 -14.68 -9.20 -6.61
N ALA A 30 -13.58 -8.56 -6.21
CA ALA A 30 -13.19 -7.22 -6.66
C ALA A 30 -12.94 -7.18 -8.18
N VAL A 31 -12.27 -8.20 -8.74
CA VAL A 31 -12.04 -8.33 -10.19
C VAL A 31 -13.36 -8.48 -10.94
N ILE A 32 -14.25 -9.34 -10.47
CA ILE A 32 -15.59 -9.54 -11.08
C ILE A 32 -16.38 -8.23 -11.04
N PHE A 33 -16.37 -7.55 -9.88
CA PHE A 33 -17.10 -6.29 -9.71
C PHE A 33 -16.57 -5.20 -10.63
N ALA A 34 -15.25 -5.08 -10.77
CA ALA A 34 -14.62 -4.13 -11.69
C ALA A 34 -14.99 -4.42 -13.14
N PHE A 35 -15.02 -5.69 -13.54
CA PHE A 35 -15.41 -6.10 -14.89
C PHE A 35 -16.88 -5.75 -15.20
N VAL A 36 -17.80 -6.06 -14.27
CA VAL A 36 -19.22 -5.69 -14.40
C VAL A 36 -19.38 -4.18 -14.47
N PHE A 37 -18.67 -3.43 -13.63
CA PHE A 37 -18.68 -1.97 -13.65
C PHE A 37 -18.22 -1.42 -15.01
N CYS A 38 -17.14 -1.94 -15.59
CA CYS A 38 -16.66 -1.52 -16.91
C CYS A 38 -17.71 -1.79 -18.02
N LEU A 39 -18.39 -2.94 -17.99
CA LEU A 39 -19.45 -3.25 -18.95
C LEU A 39 -20.63 -2.30 -18.81
N CYS A 40 -21.06 -1.99 -17.59
CA CYS A 40 -22.12 -1.04 -17.32
C CYS A 40 -21.73 0.38 -17.80
N LEU A 41 -20.49 0.79 -17.55
CA LEU A 41 -19.96 2.08 -17.99
C LEU A 41 -19.94 2.19 -19.52
N GLN A 42 -19.50 1.15 -20.22
CA GLN A 42 -19.51 1.09 -21.67
C GLN A 42 -20.95 1.24 -22.22
N GLY A 43 -21.89 0.46 -21.69
CA GLY A 43 -23.30 0.58 -22.10
C GLY A 43 -23.87 1.96 -21.83
N TRP A 44 -23.52 2.58 -20.72
CA TRP A 44 -23.92 3.96 -20.40
C TRP A 44 -23.32 4.98 -21.39
N ILE A 45 -22.03 4.86 -21.74
CA ILE A 45 -21.34 5.71 -22.73
C ILE A 45 -22.04 5.60 -24.11
N ASP A 46 -22.34 4.39 -24.53
CA ASP A 46 -23.04 4.16 -25.81
C ASP A 46 -24.41 4.83 -25.85
N LEU A 47 -25.17 4.72 -24.77
CA LEU A 47 -26.46 5.38 -24.64
C LEU A 47 -26.34 6.93 -24.67
N LEU A 48 -25.32 7.44 -23.97
CA LEU A 48 -25.02 8.88 -23.93
C LEU A 48 -24.67 9.41 -25.33
N LEU A 49 -23.81 8.72 -26.07
CA LEU A 49 -23.40 9.08 -27.43
C LEU A 49 -24.59 8.99 -28.42
N LYS A 50 -25.43 7.95 -28.31
CA LYS A 50 -26.64 7.81 -29.11
C LYS A 50 -27.62 8.98 -28.86
N GLN A 51 -27.78 9.38 -27.59
CA GLN A 51 -28.62 10.51 -27.25
C GLN A 51 -28.03 11.85 -27.70
N ALA A 52 -26.73 12.01 -27.67
CA ALA A 52 -26.01 13.17 -28.18
C ALA A 52 -26.17 13.31 -29.70
N GLY A 53 -25.98 12.23 -30.44
CA GLY A 53 -26.09 12.19 -31.89
C GLY A 53 -27.48 12.58 -32.41
N LYS A 54 -28.54 12.21 -31.68
CA LYS A 54 -29.91 12.60 -32.03
C LYS A 54 -30.20 14.10 -31.87
N THR A 55 -29.40 14.78 -31.02
CA THR A 55 -29.66 16.20 -30.67
C THR A 55 -28.74 17.15 -31.41
N GLN A 56 -27.43 16.84 -31.52
CA GLN A 56 -26.45 17.75 -32.15
C GLN A 56 -25.17 17.01 -32.55
N GLN A 57 -24.88 16.96 -33.87
CA GLN A 57 -23.74 16.23 -34.43
C GLN A 57 -22.37 16.76 -33.96
N LYS A 58 -22.19 18.09 -33.83
CA LYS A 58 -20.94 18.69 -33.33
C LYS A 58 -20.61 18.28 -31.88
N SER A 59 -21.64 18.21 -31.03
CA SER A 59 -21.45 17.76 -29.64
C SER A 59 -21.02 16.29 -29.57
N THR A 60 -21.45 15.45 -30.49
CA THR A 60 -21.06 14.06 -30.58
C THR A 60 -19.56 13.90 -30.91
N ALA A 61 -19.06 14.73 -31.85
CA ALA A 61 -17.62 14.70 -32.20
C ALA A 61 -16.73 15.10 -31.00
N LEU A 62 -17.12 16.14 -30.27
CA LEU A 62 -16.39 16.58 -29.06
C LEU A 62 -16.40 15.50 -27.98
N LEU A 63 -17.57 14.90 -27.70
CA LEU A 63 -17.69 13.80 -26.75
C LEU A 63 -16.84 12.60 -27.14
N LYS A 64 -16.82 12.21 -28.42
CA LYS A 64 -15.95 11.14 -28.93
C LYS A 64 -14.47 11.49 -28.74
N GLY A 65 -14.06 12.73 -28.96
CA GLY A 65 -12.68 13.18 -28.74
C GLY A 65 -12.26 13.03 -27.28
N VAL A 66 -13.08 13.48 -26.34
CA VAL A 66 -12.79 13.32 -24.89
C VAL A 66 -12.77 11.84 -24.48
N MET A 67 -13.68 11.03 -25.02
CA MET A 67 -13.69 9.59 -24.76
C MET A 67 -12.46 8.87 -25.32
N SER A 68 -11.99 9.28 -26.51
CA SER A 68 -10.74 8.76 -27.09
C SER A 68 -9.53 9.12 -26.23
N LEU A 69 -9.48 10.33 -25.70
CA LEU A 69 -8.42 10.75 -24.78
C LEU A 69 -8.43 9.91 -23.49
N LEU A 70 -9.61 9.66 -22.92
CA LEU A 70 -9.78 8.80 -21.77
C LEU A 70 -9.27 7.38 -22.06
N LEU A 71 -9.60 6.82 -23.21
CA LEU A 71 -9.11 5.51 -23.63
C LEU A 71 -7.57 5.46 -23.72
N ILE A 72 -6.96 6.49 -24.32
CA ILE A 72 -5.50 6.60 -24.40
C ILE A 72 -4.87 6.64 -23.01
N CYS A 73 -5.41 7.44 -22.10
CA CYS A 73 -4.93 7.50 -20.71
C CYS A 73 -5.00 6.14 -20.00
N LEU A 74 -6.04 5.33 -20.28
CA LEU A 74 -6.18 3.98 -19.72
C LEU A 74 -5.23 2.96 -20.33
N LEU A 75 -4.86 3.13 -21.60
CA LEU A 75 -3.97 2.19 -22.31
C LEU A 75 -2.52 2.27 -21.80
N VAL A 76 -2.02 3.43 -21.40
CA VAL A 76 -0.62 3.61 -20.99
C VAL A 76 -0.22 2.68 -19.83
N PRO A 77 -0.93 2.65 -18.69
CA PRO A 77 -0.58 1.72 -17.61
C PRO A 77 -0.84 0.26 -17.97
N LEU A 78 -1.85 -0.05 -18.78
CA LEU A 78 -2.10 -1.42 -19.26
C LEU A 78 -0.93 -1.94 -20.09
N ILE A 79 -0.35 -1.11 -20.96
CA ILE A 79 0.85 -1.47 -21.74
C ILE A 79 2.03 -1.68 -20.80
N GLY A 80 2.21 -0.83 -19.78
CA GLY A 80 3.26 -1.00 -18.78
C GLY A 80 3.15 -2.33 -18.03
N GLU A 81 1.96 -2.71 -17.60
CA GLU A 81 1.73 -3.97 -16.93
C GLU A 81 1.91 -5.19 -17.85
N LEU A 82 1.47 -5.09 -19.10
CA LEU A 82 1.70 -6.13 -20.09
C LEU A 82 3.20 -6.36 -20.33
N LEU A 83 3.97 -5.28 -20.48
CA LEU A 83 5.43 -5.36 -20.61
C LEU A 83 6.07 -6.02 -19.38
N LEU A 84 5.63 -5.67 -18.18
CA LEU A 84 6.13 -6.30 -16.95
C LEU A 84 5.86 -7.81 -16.93
N ILE A 85 4.66 -8.23 -17.31
CA ILE A 85 4.29 -9.64 -17.38
C ILE A 85 5.17 -10.39 -18.41
N LEU A 86 5.33 -9.83 -19.61
CA LEU A 86 6.15 -10.44 -20.67
C LEU A 86 7.63 -10.56 -20.27
N MET A 87 8.16 -9.57 -19.52
CA MET A 87 9.52 -9.64 -18.97
C MET A 87 9.63 -10.70 -17.86
N LYS A 88 8.62 -10.83 -16.98
CA LYS A 88 8.59 -11.87 -15.94
C LYS A 88 8.51 -13.28 -16.55
N LEU A 89 7.79 -13.46 -17.64
CA LEU A 89 7.70 -14.72 -18.38
C LEU A 89 8.93 -15.00 -19.26
N GLN A 90 9.96 -14.14 -19.20
CA GLN A 90 11.17 -14.25 -20.01
C GLN A 90 10.91 -14.23 -21.54
N MET A 91 9.74 -13.78 -21.96
CA MET A 91 9.42 -13.58 -23.38
C MET A 91 10.04 -12.31 -23.97
N LEU A 92 10.40 -11.35 -23.11
CA LEU A 92 11.07 -10.11 -23.46
C LEU A 92 12.30 -9.88 -22.58
N GLU A 93 13.40 -9.45 -23.19
CA GLU A 93 14.61 -9.09 -22.45
C GLU A 93 14.42 -7.87 -21.55
N LEU A 94 15.06 -7.89 -20.39
CA LEU A 94 15.12 -6.81 -19.43
C LEU A 94 16.04 -5.70 -19.96
N THR A 95 15.45 -4.62 -20.49
CA THR A 95 16.21 -3.43 -20.91
C THR A 95 15.91 -2.24 -20.01
N LYS A 96 16.89 -1.33 -19.85
CA LYS A 96 16.72 -0.10 -19.05
C LYS A 96 15.51 0.74 -19.49
N LEU A 97 15.26 0.81 -20.82
CA LEU A 97 14.16 1.59 -21.39
C LEU A 97 12.80 0.99 -21.02
N ARG A 98 12.65 -0.34 -21.12
CA ARG A 98 11.41 -1.04 -20.76
C ARG A 98 11.13 -0.94 -19.27
N LEU A 99 12.15 -1.15 -18.42
CA LEU A 99 12.01 -0.98 -16.97
C LEU A 99 11.63 0.44 -16.57
N SER A 100 12.26 1.46 -17.19
CA SER A 100 11.91 2.86 -16.97
C SER A 100 10.46 3.17 -17.38
N PHE A 101 10.00 2.62 -18.51
CA PHE A 101 8.62 2.79 -18.94
C PHE A 101 7.63 2.14 -17.95
N VAL A 102 7.90 0.91 -17.49
CA VAL A 102 7.07 0.20 -16.51
C VAL A 102 7.00 0.99 -15.20
N ALA A 103 8.14 1.45 -14.69
CA ALA A 103 8.17 2.26 -13.46
C ALA A 103 7.34 3.54 -13.59
N LYS A 104 7.57 4.33 -14.65
CA LYS A 104 6.83 5.57 -14.90
C LYS A 104 5.33 5.34 -15.16
N SER A 105 4.97 4.26 -15.86
CA SER A 105 3.55 3.92 -16.07
C SER A 105 2.86 3.55 -14.76
N GLY A 106 3.58 2.95 -13.80
CA GLY A 106 3.11 2.67 -12.45
C GLY A 106 2.80 3.95 -11.65
N GLU A 107 3.66 4.96 -11.74
CA GLU A 107 3.42 6.27 -11.11
C GLU A 107 2.18 6.97 -11.67
N ILE A 108 1.99 6.93 -13.00
CA ILE A 108 0.81 7.49 -13.66
C ILE A 108 -0.48 6.82 -13.17
N THR A 109 -0.45 5.52 -12.88
CA THR A 109 -1.61 4.77 -12.39
C THR A 109 -2.20 5.39 -11.11
N ARG A 110 -1.36 5.97 -10.26
CA ARG A 110 -1.81 6.66 -9.04
C ARG A 110 -2.75 7.83 -9.34
N TRP A 111 -2.48 8.59 -10.39
CA TRP A 111 -3.28 9.76 -10.79
C TRP A 111 -4.36 9.43 -11.79
N LEU A 112 -4.30 8.24 -12.40
CA LEU A 112 -5.17 7.87 -13.52
C LEU A 112 -6.65 7.93 -13.15
N ASN A 113 -7.03 7.44 -11.99
CA ASN A 113 -8.42 7.45 -11.54
C ASN A 113 -8.97 8.87 -11.39
N TYR A 114 -8.16 9.80 -10.89
CA TYR A 114 -8.54 11.22 -10.83
C TYR A 114 -8.68 11.85 -12.20
N ILE A 115 -7.75 11.54 -13.12
CA ILE A 115 -7.81 11.99 -14.52
C ILE A 115 -9.06 11.42 -15.19
N CYS A 116 -9.36 10.15 -15.01
CA CYS A 116 -10.56 9.51 -15.55
C CYS A 116 -11.84 10.14 -14.99
N ALA A 117 -11.90 10.40 -13.69
CA ALA A 117 -13.03 11.07 -13.06
C ALA A 117 -13.21 12.50 -13.59
N ALA A 118 -12.12 13.25 -13.77
CA ALA A 118 -12.14 14.59 -14.33
C ALA A 118 -12.62 14.60 -15.80
N LEU A 119 -12.09 13.70 -16.63
CA LEU A 119 -12.52 13.59 -18.03
C LEU A 119 -13.98 13.17 -18.14
N LEU A 120 -14.44 12.25 -17.31
CA LEU A 120 -15.84 11.85 -17.27
C LEU A 120 -16.73 13.00 -16.81
N PHE A 121 -16.29 13.79 -15.85
CA PHE A 121 -16.98 15.00 -15.43
C PHE A 121 -17.08 16.03 -16.56
N VAL A 122 -16.03 16.22 -17.35
CA VAL A 122 -16.05 17.08 -18.55
C VAL A 122 -17.07 16.57 -19.57
N VAL A 123 -17.13 15.27 -19.82
CA VAL A 123 -18.14 14.65 -20.69
C VAL A 123 -19.55 14.97 -20.19
N LEU A 124 -19.80 14.82 -18.89
CA LEU A 124 -21.08 15.13 -18.27
C LEU A 124 -21.43 16.63 -18.39
N ALA A 125 -20.47 17.52 -18.17
CA ALA A 125 -20.65 18.96 -18.28
C ALA A 125 -21.03 19.37 -19.73
N ILE A 126 -20.36 18.80 -20.72
CA ILE A 126 -20.66 19.01 -22.15
C ILE A 126 -22.07 18.49 -22.46
N PHE A 127 -22.41 17.30 -22.03
CA PHE A 127 -23.72 16.70 -22.24
C PHE A 127 -24.82 17.52 -21.56
N TYR A 128 -24.59 17.96 -20.34
CA TYR A 128 -25.51 18.83 -19.61
C TYR A 128 -25.73 20.15 -20.35
N GLY A 129 -24.68 20.89 -20.67
CA GLY A 129 -24.76 22.22 -21.29
C GLY A 129 -25.31 22.18 -22.72
N LYS A 130 -24.90 21.21 -23.53
CA LYS A 130 -25.28 21.18 -24.96
C LYS A 130 -26.58 20.41 -25.24
N ILE A 131 -26.90 19.40 -24.44
CA ILE A 131 -27.99 18.47 -24.73
C ILE A 131 -29.12 18.62 -23.71
N HIS A 132 -28.82 18.51 -22.43
CA HIS A 132 -29.84 18.53 -21.39
C HIS A 132 -30.52 19.89 -21.28
N LEU A 133 -29.75 20.98 -21.26
CA LEU A 133 -30.31 22.35 -21.21
C LEU A 133 -31.16 22.68 -22.46
N SER A 134 -30.69 22.29 -23.66
CA SER A 134 -31.44 22.45 -24.90
C SER A 134 -32.79 21.73 -24.84
N ARG A 135 -32.81 20.48 -24.35
CA ARG A 135 -34.05 19.70 -24.15
C ARG A 135 -35.00 20.36 -23.14
N LYS A 136 -34.46 20.89 -22.05
CA LYS A 136 -35.22 21.61 -21.03
C LYS A 136 -35.90 22.86 -21.64
N GLN A 137 -35.16 23.61 -22.45
CA GLN A 137 -35.73 24.79 -23.16
C GLN A 137 -36.83 24.40 -24.15
N GLN A 138 -36.61 23.30 -24.91
CA GLN A 138 -37.61 22.78 -25.85
C GLN A 138 -38.92 22.35 -25.17
N VAL A 139 -38.83 21.68 -24.01
CA VAL A 139 -39.99 21.28 -23.20
C VAL A 139 -40.79 22.51 -22.75
N ASN A 140 -40.05 23.55 -22.28
CA ASN A 140 -40.70 24.79 -21.79
C ASN A 140 -41.35 25.62 -22.91
N ALA A 141 -40.80 25.55 -24.12
CA ALA A 141 -41.32 26.28 -25.28
C ALA A 141 -42.53 25.60 -25.97
N THR A 142 -42.79 24.32 -25.66
CA THR A 142 -43.83 23.53 -26.34
C THR A 142 -45.15 23.63 -25.59
N GLN A 143 -46.21 24.03 -26.26
CA GLN A 143 -47.58 24.17 -25.73
C GLN A 143 -48.43 22.92 -26.01
N GLU A 144 -48.20 22.23 -27.13
CA GLU A 144 -48.97 21.05 -27.51
C GLU A 144 -48.80 19.88 -26.55
N PRO A 145 -49.88 19.30 -25.99
CA PRO A 145 -49.75 18.28 -24.93
C PRO A 145 -49.03 17.00 -25.38
N ILE A 146 -49.24 16.54 -26.60
CA ILE A 146 -48.68 15.30 -27.13
C ILE A 146 -47.18 15.50 -27.37
N GLU A 147 -46.78 16.53 -28.03
CA GLU A 147 -45.37 16.86 -28.31
C GLU A 147 -44.60 17.14 -27.03
N LYS A 148 -45.20 17.83 -26.07
CA LYS A 148 -44.64 18.10 -24.75
C LYS A 148 -44.31 16.81 -23.98
N ARG A 149 -45.22 15.81 -24.05
CA ARG A 149 -44.96 14.48 -23.42
C ARG A 149 -43.78 13.79 -24.04
N GLN A 150 -43.60 13.79 -25.36
CA GLN A 150 -42.46 13.21 -26.05
C GLN A 150 -41.13 13.89 -25.67
N LYS A 151 -41.12 15.23 -25.67
CA LYS A 151 -39.96 16.04 -25.26
C LYS A 151 -39.59 15.82 -23.78
N LEU A 152 -40.62 15.71 -22.93
CA LEU A 152 -40.44 15.41 -21.51
C LEU A 152 -39.80 14.00 -21.28
N ALA A 153 -40.20 13.00 -22.07
CA ALA A 153 -39.60 11.68 -22.02
C ALA A 153 -38.09 11.72 -22.38
N ALA A 154 -37.73 12.49 -23.42
CA ALA A 154 -36.33 12.70 -23.81
C ALA A 154 -35.53 13.46 -22.72
N LEU A 155 -36.14 14.44 -22.06
CA LEU A 155 -35.54 15.17 -20.93
C LEU A 155 -35.29 14.24 -19.73
N ARG A 156 -36.30 13.42 -19.37
CA ARG A 156 -36.16 12.43 -18.28
C ARG A 156 -35.02 11.42 -18.56
N THR A 157 -34.91 10.96 -19.82
CA THR A 157 -33.80 10.07 -20.22
C THR A 157 -32.45 10.75 -20.04
N SER A 158 -32.31 12.04 -20.45
CA SER A 158 -31.05 12.77 -20.24
C SER A 158 -30.75 13.00 -18.76
N SER A 159 -31.79 13.27 -17.93
CA SER A 159 -31.61 13.40 -16.47
C SER A 159 -31.08 12.08 -15.82
N ARG A 160 -31.67 10.95 -16.23
CA ARG A 160 -31.22 9.64 -15.73
C ARG A 160 -29.76 9.32 -16.13
N LEU A 161 -29.41 9.61 -17.39
CA LEU A 161 -28.03 9.41 -17.86
C LEU A 161 -27.03 10.28 -17.09
N LEU A 162 -27.36 11.53 -16.82
CA LEU A 162 -26.56 12.41 -15.99
C LEU A 162 -26.45 11.89 -14.55
N GLY A 163 -27.56 11.45 -13.95
CA GLY A 163 -27.55 10.88 -12.59
C GLY A 163 -26.63 9.68 -12.47
N TRP A 164 -26.71 8.72 -13.40
CA TRP A 164 -25.82 7.56 -13.44
C TRP A 164 -24.36 7.96 -13.68
N GLY A 165 -24.12 8.95 -14.53
CA GLY A 165 -22.78 9.46 -14.78
C GLY A 165 -22.16 10.12 -13.56
N TYR A 166 -22.89 10.97 -12.85
CA TYR A 166 -22.41 11.57 -11.60
C TYR A 166 -22.18 10.52 -10.51
N LEU A 167 -23.03 9.49 -10.44
CA LEU A 167 -22.81 8.37 -9.54
C LEU A 167 -21.52 7.63 -9.87
N ALA A 168 -21.26 7.37 -11.17
CA ALA A 168 -20.01 6.74 -11.59
C ALA A 168 -18.78 7.56 -11.21
N VAL A 169 -18.79 8.88 -11.44
CA VAL A 169 -17.71 9.79 -11.01
C VAL A 169 -17.51 9.74 -9.50
N ALA A 170 -18.60 9.78 -8.74
CA ALA A 170 -18.55 9.71 -7.27
C ALA A 170 -17.95 8.37 -6.79
N ILE A 171 -18.32 7.25 -7.41
CA ILE A 171 -17.74 5.93 -7.09
C ILE A 171 -16.24 5.90 -7.39
N ILE A 172 -15.81 6.35 -8.58
CA ILE A 172 -14.38 6.37 -8.95
C ILE A 172 -13.59 7.22 -7.96
N PHE A 173 -14.08 8.40 -7.63
CA PHE A 173 -13.42 9.30 -6.69
C PHE A 173 -13.39 8.74 -5.27
N ALA A 174 -14.49 8.20 -4.78
CA ALA A 174 -14.59 7.65 -3.44
C ALA A 174 -13.71 6.39 -3.28
N THR A 175 -13.66 5.51 -4.28
CA THR A 175 -12.80 4.32 -4.26
C THR A 175 -11.33 4.69 -4.27
N GLN A 176 -10.94 5.70 -5.06
CA GLN A 176 -9.56 6.19 -5.07
C GLN A 176 -9.17 6.84 -3.74
N LEU A 177 -10.06 7.66 -3.18
CA LEU A 177 -9.83 8.31 -1.89
C LEU A 177 -9.73 7.27 -0.75
N TYR A 178 -10.60 6.26 -0.75
CA TYR A 178 -10.53 5.14 0.18
C TYR A 178 -9.20 4.40 0.07
N TRP A 179 -8.78 4.09 -1.16
CA TRP A 179 -7.49 3.45 -1.40
C TRP A 179 -6.33 4.27 -0.82
N GLU A 180 -6.25 5.57 -1.12
CA GLU A 180 -5.15 6.43 -0.67
C GLU A 180 -5.15 6.67 0.83
N GLN A 181 -6.33 6.82 1.42
CA GLN A 181 -6.43 7.21 2.83
C GLN A 181 -6.46 6.02 3.79
N ILE A 182 -6.89 4.87 3.36
CA ILE A 182 -7.13 3.70 4.21
C ILE A 182 -6.37 2.47 3.73
N ALA A 183 -6.64 2.00 2.50
CA ALA A 183 -6.17 0.70 2.05
C ALA A 183 -4.68 0.65 1.67
N SER A 184 -4.09 1.77 1.23
CA SER A 184 -2.67 1.85 0.87
C SER A 184 -1.75 2.27 2.02
N ARG A 185 -2.32 2.56 3.20
CA ARG A 185 -1.50 2.90 4.36
C ARG A 185 -0.75 1.66 4.83
N PRO A 186 0.58 1.75 5.00
CA PRO A 186 1.31 0.65 5.60
C PRO A 186 0.77 0.38 7.01
N PRO A 187 0.73 -0.88 7.43
CA PRO A 187 0.32 -1.21 8.78
C PRO A 187 1.21 -0.48 9.79
N GLN A 188 0.59 0.08 10.83
CA GLN A 188 1.32 0.81 11.84
C GLN A 188 2.01 -0.17 12.79
N LEU A 189 3.28 0.11 13.08
CA LEU A 189 4.02 -0.63 14.09
C LEU A 189 3.38 -0.45 15.46
N SER A 190 3.29 -1.53 16.24
CA SER A 190 2.94 -1.42 17.66
C SER A 190 4.00 -0.61 18.41
N GLU A 191 3.61 0.06 19.47
CA GLU A 191 4.53 0.81 20.30
C GLU A 191 5.60 -0.13 20.89
N ALA A 192 6.86 0.32 20.90
CA ALA A 192 7.96 -0.43 21.43
C ALA A 192 8.14 -0.12 22.91
N ILE A 193 8.27 -1.17 23.72
CA ILE A 193 8.53 -1.04 25.17
C ILE A 193 10.01 -0.72 25.34
N PRO A 194 10.37 0.43 25.97
CA PRO A 194 11.76 0.76 26.23
C PRO A 194 12.35 -0.16 27.31
N LEU A 195 13.53 -0.68 27.05
CA LEU A 195 14.29 -1.50 27.98
C LEU A 195 15.63 -0.84 28.32
N THR A 196 16.05 -1.02 29.57
CA THR A 196 17.34 -0.57 30.06
C THR A 196 18.21 -1.78 30.43
N LEU A 197 19.51 -1.60 30.36
CA LEU A 197 20.47 -2.59 30.79
C LEU A 197 20.58 -2.61 32.31
N ASP A 198 20.74 -3.79 32.88
CA ASP A 198 21.07 -3.99 34.29
C ASP A 198 22.58 -3.76 34.57
N GLU A 199 23.01 -4.00 35.81
CA GLU A 199 24.44 -3.92 36.20
C GLU A 199 25.32 -4.90 35.46
N LYS A 200 24.77 -6.02 34.96
CA LYS A 200 25.45 -7.04 34.16
C LYS A 200 25.43 -6.78 32.66
N GLN A 201 24.93 -5.60 32.27
CA GLN A 201 24.79 -5.22 30.87
C GLN A 201 23.84 -6.17 30.11
N GLN A 202 22.72 -6.56 30.73
CA GLN A 202 21.68 -7.42 30.15
C GLN A 202 20.33 -6.72 30.21
N VAL A 203 19.48 -7.00 29.23
CA VAL A 203 18.04 -6.68 29.27
C VAL A 203 17.26 -7.90 29.74
N HIS A 204 16.22 -7.66 30.52
CA HIS A 204 15.35 -8.66 31.12
C HIS A 204 13.94 -8.55 30.55
N ILE A 205 13.40 -9.65 30.05
CA ILE A 205 12.02 -9.70 29.51
C ILE A 205 11.30 -10.87 30.16
N PRO A 206 10.25 -10.62 30.95
CA PRO A 206 9.46 -11.68 31.56
C PRO A 206 8.78 -12.56 30.51
N ILE A 207 8.89 -13.88 30.65
CA ILE A 207 8.28 -14.85 29.72
C ILE A 207 6.76 -14.71 29.70
N GLU A 208 6.15 -14.39 30.84
CA GLU A 208 4.72 -14.17 30.95
C GLU A 208 4.20 -13.09 29.96
N GLN A 209 5.03 -12.10 29.65
CA GLN A 209 4.69 -11.01 28.74
C GLN A 209 4.68 -11.44 27.27
N VAL A 210 5.45 -12.48 26.91
CA VAL A 210 5.74 -12.82 25.49
C VAL A 210 5.28 -14.22 25.09
N LYS A 211 4.65 -14.96 25.98
CA LYS A 211 4.23 -16.34 25.75
C LYS A 211 2.94 -16.48 24.93
N ASP A 212 2.18 -15.42 24.74
CA ASP A 212 0.83 -15.39 24.17
C ASP A 212 0.76 -15.58 22.65
N GLY A 213 1.91 -15.79 21.98
CA GLY A 213 2.00 -15.97 20.54
C GLY A 213 1.87 -14.68 19.73
N LYS A 214 1.82 -13.51 20.38
CA LYS A 214 1.80 -12.20 19.73
C LYS A 214 3.22 -11.65 19.58
N LEU A 215 3.36 -10.68 18.67
CA LEU A 215 4.60 -9.93 18.48
C LEU A 215 4.73 -8.85 19.55
N HIS A 216 5.68 -9.01 20.46
CA HIS A 216 5.99 -8.04 21.50
C HIS A 216 7.25 -7.27 21.15
N ARG A 217 7.10 -5.97 20.89
CA ARG A 217 8.18 -5.10 20.42
C ARG A 217 8.84 -4.37 21.58
N PHE A 218 10.17 -4.36 21.55
CA PHE A 218 11.04 -3.69 22.49
C PHE A 218 12.01 -2.76 21.78
N VAL A 219 12.53 -1.80 22.52
CA VAL A 219 13.59 -0.89 22.04
C VAL A 219 14.63 -0.68 23.12
N TRP A 220 15.88 -0.80 22.73
CA TRP A 220 17.03 -0.40 23.51
C TRP A 220 17.72 0.77 22.81
N ILE A 221 18.09 1.80 23.60
CA ILE A 221 18.81 2.96 23.08
C ILE A 221 20.29 2.75 23.34
N ALA A 222 21.07 2.68 22.29
CA ALA A 222 22.53 2.55 22.38
C ALA A 222 23.18 3.86 22.84
N ASP A 223 24.45 3.79 23.27
CA ASP A 223 25.23 4.94 23.77
C ASP A 223 25.38 6.08 22.74
N ASP A 224 25.23 5.78 21.46
CA ASP A 224 25.27 6.76 20.36
C ASP A 224 23.88 7.32 20.02
N GLY A 225 22.84 6.88 20.71
CA GLY A 225 21.46 7.30 20.49
C GLY A 225 20.71 6.47 19.45
N LYS A 226 21.32 5.46 18.85
CA LYS A 226 20.59 4.55 17.94
C LYS A 226 19.54 3.75 18.68
N ALA A 227 18.32 3.77 18.16
CA ALA A 227 17.20 3.00 18.67
C ALA A 227 17.19 1.61 18.05
N VAL A 228 17.75 0.65 18.76
CA VAL A 228 17.75 -0.76 18.34
C VAL A 228 16.43 -1.40 18.74
N ARG A 229 15.56 -1.59 17.75
CA ARG A 229 14.27 -2.26 17.93
C ARG A 229 14.41 -3.75 17.71
N PHE A 230 13.73 -4.51 18.55
CA PHE A 230 13.64 -5.95 18.40
C PHE A 230 12.29 -6.45 18.90
N PHE A 231 11.94 -7.67 18.59
CA PHE A 231 10.73 -8.26 19.14
C PHE A 231 10.96 -9.72 19.54
N VAL A 232 10.11 -10.14 20.47
CA VAL A 232 10.03 -11.51 20.92
C VAL A 232 8.66 -12.07 20.57
N ILE A 233 8.63 -13.31 20.09
CA ILE A 233 7.39 -14.00 19.74
C ILE A 233 7.46 -15.47 20.16
N ASN A 234 6.37 -16.01 20.70
CA ASN A 234 6.23 -17.43 20.86
C ASN A 234 5.74 -18.07 19.55
N ARG A 235 6.55 -18.95 18.98
CA ARG A 235 6.31 -19.55 17.66
C ARG A 235 5.27 -20.68 17.65
N GLN A 236 4.91 -21.19 18.83
CA GLN A 236 3.98 -22.32 18.96
C GLN A 236 2.98 -22.03 20.08
N PRO A 237 1.67 -22.14 19.81
CA PRO A 237 0.63 -21.84 20.82
C PRO A 237 0.66 -22.82 22.00
N ASP A 238 0.97 -24.09 21.75
CA ASP A 238 0.86 -25.18 22.74
C ASP A 238 2.19 -25.45 23.48
N LYS A 239 3.29 -24.85 23.03
CA LYS A 239 4.62 -25.07 23.59
C LYS A 239 5.39 -23.76 23.60
N LEU A 240 6.14 -23.55 24.68
CA LEU A 240 7.05 -22.40 24.74
C LEU A 240 8.20 -22.60 23.75
N SER A 241 8.17 -21.84 22.66
CA SER A 241 9.17 -21.81 21.60
C SER A 241 9.44 -20.38 21.19
N LEU A 242 10.20 -19.68 22.03
CA LEU A 242 10.47 -18.24 21.85
C LEU A 242 11.50 -18.00 20.74
N ALA A 243 11.36 -16.86 20.08
CA ALA A 243 12.37 -16.29 19.19
C ALA A 243 12.54 -14.82 19.53
N ALA A 244 13.79 -14.39 19.70
CA ALA A 244 14.19 -13.00 19.83
C ALA A 244 14.88 -12.58 18.53
N VAL A 245 14.37 -11.54 17.88
CA VAL A 245 14.84 -11.12 16.56
C VAL A 245 14.82 -9.59 16.45
N PHE A 246 15.72 -9.02 15.67
CA PHE A 246 15.70 -7.60 15.36
C PHE A 246 14.47 -7.25 14.54
N ASP A 247 13.88 -6.08 14.79
CA ASP A 247 12.73 -5.55 14.03
C ASP A 247 13.21 -4.94 12.69
N ALA A 248 14.06 -5.69 12.02
CA ALA A 248 14.73 -5.32 10.77
C ALA A 248 15.10 -6.58 9.96
N CYS A 249 15.22 -6.44 8.64
CA CYS A 249 15.75 -7.47 7.76
C CYS A 249 16.85 -6.92 6.84
N LEU A 250 17.65 -7.81 6.27
CA LEU A 250 18.75 -7.44 5.38
C LEU A 250 18.30 -6.80 4.07
N LEU A 251 17.05 -7.03 3.63
CA LEU A 251 16.51 -6.51 2.36
C LEU A 251 15.79 -5.19 2.51
N CYS A 252 14.97 -5.03 3.55
CA CYS A 252 14.11 -3.85 3.74
C CYS A 252 14.61 -2.89 4.85
N GLY A 253 15.69 -3.26 5.55
CA GLY A 253 16.20 -2.46 6.67
C GLY A 253 15.26 -2.47 7.87
N ASP A 254 15.18 -1.32 8.58
CA ASP A 254 14.46 -1.11 9.82
C ASP A 254 12.98 -0.69 9.65
N GLN A 255 12.33 -1.14 8.57
CA GLN A 255 10.91 -0.87 8.34
C GLN A 255 10.00 -1.55 9.37
N GLY A 256 10.49 -2.64 9.97
CA GLY A 256 9.81 -3.36 11.02
C GLY A 256 8.77 -4.36 10.53
N TYR A 257 8.12 -5.00 11.50
CA TYR A 257 7.16 -6.07 11.27
C TYR A 257 5.87 -5.83 12.05
N VAL A 258 4.77 -6.31 11.50
CA VAL A 258 3.47 -6.33 12.18
C VAL A 258 2.91 -7.74 12.18
N MET A 259 1.95 -8.00 13.07
CA MET A 259 1.24 -9.26 13.09
C MET A 259 -0.14 -9.08 12.45
N GLU A 260 -0.44 -9.86 11.42
CA GLU A 260 -1.74 -9.92 10.78
C GLU A 260 -2.28 -11.36 10.88
N GLY A 261 -3.35 -11.53 11.66
CA GLY A 261 -3.87 -12.87 11.97
C GLY A 261 -2.80 -13.76 12.59
N ASN A 262 -2.47 -14.86 11.93
CA ASN A 262 -1.46 -15.84 12.35
C ASN A 262 -0.17 -15.77 11.52
N GLN A 263 0.16 -14.59 11.00
CA GLN A 263 1.36 -14.36 10.19
C GLN A 263 2.08 -13.08 10.63
N VAL A 264 3.38 -13.05 10.45
CA VAL A 264 4.21 -11.85 10.64
C VAL A 264 4.47 -11.24 9.27
N VAL A 265 4.17 -9.96 9.12
CA VAL A 265 4.25 -9.23 7.84
C VAL A 265 5.37 -8.19 7.92
N CYS A 266 6.27 -8.21 6.94
CA CYS A 266 7.27 -7.17 6.79
C CYS A 266 6.62 -5.89 6.24
N VAL A 267 6.70 -4.78 6.98
CA VAL A 267 6.09 -3.50 6.58
C VAL A 267 6.72 -2.94 5.31
N GLY A 268 8.01 -3.19 5.08
CA GLY A 268 8.73 -2.68 3.91
C GLY A 268 8.33 -3.32 2.58
N CYS A 269 8.11 -4.63 2.55
CA CYS A 269 7.83 -5.37 1.31
C CYS A 269 6.47 -6.09 1.28
N GLY A 270 5.73 -6.09 2.38
CA GLY A 270 4.43 -6.77 2.48
C GLY A 270 4.49 -8.31 2.43
N VAL A 271 5.68 -8.90 2.61
CA VAL A 271 5.81 -10.36 2.62
C VAL A 271 5.27 -10.91 3.93
N HIS A 272 4.37 -11.87 3.81
CA HIS A 272 3.80 -12.63 4.91
C HIS A 272 4.69 -13.83 5.25
N MET A 273 5.07 -13.93 6.52
CA MET A 273 5.95 -14.98 7.02
C MET A 273 5.20 -15.90 7.97
N PHE A 274 5.49 -17.17 7.84
CA PHE A 274 4.98 -18.19 8.74
C PHE A 274 5.69 -18.10 10.10
N ILE A 275 4.94 -17.95 11.20
CA ILE A 275 5.49 -17.71 12.54
C ILE A 275 6.61 -18.72 12.93
N PRO A 276 6.50 -20.03 12.69
CA PRO A 276 7.59 -20.97 12.97
C PRO A 276 8.90 -20.72 12.21
N SER A 277 8.89 -19.90 11.15
CA SER A 277 10.11 -19.53 10.43
C SER A 277 10.85 -18.34 11.05
N ILE A 278 10.21 -17.61 11.96
CA ILE A 278 10.83 -16.46 12.65
C ILE A 278 12.02 -16.95 13.51
N GLY A 279 13.13 -16.24 13.43
CA GLY A 279 14.39 -16.63 14.05
C GLY A 279 15.29 -17.50 13.18
N LYS A 280 14.89 -17.80 11.92
CA LYS A 280 15.78 -18.40 10.92
C LYS A 280 16.31 -17.30 10.00
N PRO A 281 17.62 -17.27 9.72
CA PRO A 281 18.20 -16.24 8.87
C PRO A 281 17.77 -16.40 7.40
N GLY A 282 17.64 -15.27 6.69
CA GLY A 282 17.51 -15.24 5.24
C GLY A 282 16.25 -14.58 4.70
N GLY A 283 16.35 -14.02 3.50
CA GLY A 283 15.27 -13.33 2.80
C GLY A 283 14.71 -12.12 3.57
N CYS A 284 13.40 -12.03 3.64
CA CYS A 284 12.70 -11.00 4.42
C CYS A 284 12.45 -11.41 5.88
N ASN A 285 12.96 -12.54 6.33
CA ASN A 285 12.90 -12.90 7.76
C ASN A 285 13.64 -11.86 8.60
N PRO A 286 13.14 -11.54 9.80
CA PRO A 286 13.85 -10.68 10.74
C PRO A 286 15.20 -11.31 11.13
N VAL A 287 16.20 -10.47 11.26
CA VAL A 287 17.55 -10.91 11.63
C VAL A 287 17.51 -11.47 13.05
N PRO A 288 17.95 -12.71 13.28
CA PRO A 288 17.98 -13.29 14.63
C PRO A 288 18.93 -12.51 15.54
N ILE A 289 18.56 -12.40 16.83
CA ILE A 289 19.51 -12.04 17.88
C ILE A 289 20.19 -13.33 18.31
N GLU A 290 21.51 -13.37 18.26
CA GLU A 290 22.29 -14.51 18.72
C GLU A 290 22.60 -14.37 20.22
N ASP A 291 22.99 -15.47 20.87
CA ASP A 291 23.45 -15.52 22.25
C ASP A 291 22.50 -14.95 23.31
N TRP A 292 21.18 -15.04 23.10
CA TRP A 292 20.21 -14.77 24.14
C TRP A 292 19.91 -16.04 24.96
N GLN A 293 19.56 -15.87 26.24
CA GLN A 293 19.32 -16.98 27.15
C GLN A 293 17.86 -16.96 27.64
N GLN A 294 17.30 -18.15 27.78
CA GLN A 294 15.99 -18.34 28.39
C GLN A 294 16.16 -19.01 29.76
N THR A 295 15.69 -18.34 30.80
CA THR A 295 15.53 -18.92 32.14
C THR A 295 14.12 -19.49 32.30
N GLU A 296 13.75 -19.92 33.50
CA GLU A 296 12.38 -20.38 33.79
C GLU A 296 11.36 -19.22 33.74
N THR A 297 11.77 -17.98 34.02
CA THR A 297 10.89 -16.83 34.19
C THR A 297 11.15 -15.69 33.19
N GLU A 298 12.36 -15.60 32.65
CA GLU A 298 12.80 -14.45 31.87
C GLU A 298 13.64 -14.84 30.66
N ILE A 299 13.66 -13.92 29.68
CA ILE A 299 14.61 -13.89 28.58
C ILE A 299 15.69 -12.86 28.92
N LEU A 300 16.94 -13.24 28.76
CA LEU A 300 18.11 -12.39 28.96
C LEU A 300 18.83 -12.18 27.63
N ILE A 301 19.06 -10.91 27.28
CA ILE A 301 19.82 -10.55 26.06
C ILE A 301 20.97 -9.65 26.47
N ASN A 302 22.18 -10.03 26.10
CA ASN A 302 23.39 -9.27 26.41
C ASN A 302 23.45 -7.99 25.53
N ARG A 303 24.09 -6.97 26.07
CA ARG A 303 24.40 -5.74 25.32
C ARG A 303 25.12 -6.02 24.01
N THR A 304 26.13 -6.89 24.02
CA THR A 304 26.90 -7.26 22.83
C THR A 304 26.02 -7.79 21.72
N SER A 305 25.05 -8.66 22.06
CA SER A 305 24.09 -9.21 21.09
C SER A 305 23.17 -8.15 20.50
N LEU A 306 22.81 -7.11 21.28
CA LEU A 306 22.03 -5.96 20.77
C LEU A 306 22.89 -5.01 19.90
N GLU A 307 24.17 -4.85 20.24
CA GLU A 307 25.12 -4.02 19.47
C GLU A 307 25.40 -4.59 18.08
N GLU A 308 25.32 -5.89 17.87
CA GLU A 308 25.41 -6.52 16.53
C GLU A 308 24.34 -6.02 15.56
N GLY A 309 23.20 -5.59 16.07
CA GLY A 309 22.11 -5.03 15.29
C GLY A 309 22.24 -3.53 14.94
N LEU A 310 23.24 -2.81 15.46
CA LEU A 310 23.37 -1.35 15.27
C LEU A 310 23.39 -0.90 13.82
N ASN A 311 23.94 -1.71 12.93
CA ASN A 311 24.01 -1.41 11.50
C ASN A 311 22.65 -1.56 10.78
N LEU A 312 21.66 -2.21 11.41
CA LEU A 312 20.34 -2.42 10.84
C LEU A 312 19.42 -1.20 11.03
N PHE A 313 19.74 -0.30 11.99
CA PHE A 313 18.85 0.78 12.38
C PHE A 313 19.40 2.16 12.02
N SER A 314 18.51 3.03 11.59
CA SER A 314 18.79 4.41 11.19
C SER A 314 18.19 5.44 12.14
N THR A 315 17.22 5.06 12.98
CA THR A 315 16.55 5.96 13.92
C THR A 315 17.49 6.36 15.05
N ILE A 316 17.68 7.68 15.24
CA ILE A 316 18.51 8.25 16.29
C ILE A 316 17.64 9.05 17.24
N VAL A 317 17.76 8.76 18.53
CA VAL A 317 17.12 9.50 19.64
C VAL A 317 18.14 10.51 20.17
N GLU A 318 17.68 11.73 20.53
CA GLU A 318 18.54 12.72 21.13
C GLU A 318 18.90 12.32 22.55
N ILE A 319 20.20 12.09 22.79
CA ILE A 319 20.79 11.78 24.09
C ILE A 319 22.01 12.62 24.37
N ASP A 320 22.39 12.69 25.62
CA ASP A 320 23.68 13.28 26.01
C ASP A 320 24.79 12.24 25.80
N VAL A 321 25.78 12.61 25.00
CA VAL A 321 26.95 11.79 24.66
C VAL A 321 28.21 12.46 25.18
N LYS A 322 29.26 11.66 25.36
CA LYS A 322 30.56 12.11 25.78
C LYS A 322 31.54 12.06 24.62
N ASP A 323 32.27 13.14 24.41
CA ASP A 323 33.45 13.15 23.55
C ASP A 323 34.50 12.18 24.13
N PRO A 324 34.96 11.17 23.40
CA PRO A 324 35.91 10.19 23.89
C PRO A 324 37.31 10.75 24.16
N ILE A 325 37.63 11.93 23.62
CA ILE A 325 38.94 12.56 23.77
C ILE A 325 38.93 13.61 24.88
N SER A 326 38.01 14.56 24.83
CA SER A 326 37.93 15.67 25.78
C SER A 326 37.09 15.38 27.01
N GLY A 327 36.19 14.39 26.93
CA GLY A 327 35.21 14.07 27.99
C GLY A 327 34.06 15.06 28.09
N ALA A 328 33.94 16.02 27.16
CA ALA A 328 32.89 17.02 27.16
C ALA A 328 31.52 16.36 26.88
N GLN A 329 30.50 16.80 27.60
CA GLN A 329 29.12 16.37 27.37
C GLN A 329 28.48 17.22 26.27
N MET A 330 27.83 16.58 25.34
CA MET A 330 27.15 17.24 24.22
C MET A 330 25.93 16.43 23.75
N LYS A 331 25.03 17.04 23.00
CA LYS A 331 23.92 16.32 22.36
C LYS A 331 24.40 15.64 21.07
N ASN A 332 24.10 14.34 20.91
CA ASN A 332 24.45 13.57 19.73
C ASN A 332 23.94 14.16 18.41
N THR A 333 22.84 14.93 18.46
CA THR A 333 22.22 15.59 17.30
C THR A 333 22.89 16.90 16.93
N LYS A 334 23.60 17.56 17.86
CA LYS A 334 24.18 18.92 17.70
C LYS A 334 25.67 18.91 17.41
N THR A 335 26.30 17.75 17.36
CA THR A 335 27.75 17.64 17.09
C THR A 335 28.05 17.79 15.61
N GLU A 336 29.06 18.57 15.25
CA GLU A 336 29.51 18.76 13.86
C GLU A 336 30.42 17.60 13.40
N HIS A 337 31.20 17.02 14.31
CA HIS A 337 32.14 15.95 14.00
C HIS A 337 31.66 14.60 14.51
N LYS A 338 31.47 13.68 13.58
CA LYS A 338 31.00 12.30 13.85
C LYS A 338 31.86 11.30 13.12
N TYR A 339 32.21 10.24 13.80
CA TYR A 339 32.97 9.14 13.21
C TYR A 339 32.25 7.81 13.45
N ASN A 340 32.01 7.07 12.38
CA ASN A 340 31.30 5.78 12.47
C ASN A 340 32.32 4.64 12.35
N TYR A 341 32.36 3.80 13.36
CA TYR A 341 33.24 2.63 13.41
C TYR A 341 32.44 1.42 13.93
N GLU A 342 32.47 0.33 13.19
CA GLU A 342 31.75 -0.91 13.50
C GLU A 342 30.27 -0.72 13.88
N GLY A 343 29.58 0.19 13.17
CA GLY A 343 28.19 0.50 13.40
C GLY A 343 27.90 1.46 14.57
N LYS A 344 28.88 1.77 15.41
CA LYS A 344 28.79 2.73 16.50
C LYS A 344 29.26 4.10 16.05
N THR A 345 28.52 5.14 16.42
CA THR A 345 28.86 6.52 16.11
C THR A 345 29.56 7.18 17.29
N TYR A 346 30.72 7.71 17.09
CA TYR A 346 31.49 8.52 18.05
C TYR A 346 31.30 9.99 17.72
N PHE A 347 31.21 10.82 18.76
CA PHE A 347 30.93 12.26 18.65
C PHE A 347 32.10 13.03 19.25
N PHE A 348 32.53 14.11 18.56
CA PHE A 348 33.68 14.93 18.91
C PHE A 348 33.33 16.43 18.88
#